data_0970dabe77a81b4c3a6403a16828092e
#
_entry.id   0970dabe77a81b4c3a6403a16828092e
#
_cell.length_a   1.000
_cell.length_b   1.000
_cell.length_c   1.000
_cell.angle_alpha   90.00
_cell.angle_beta   90.00
_cell.angle_gamma   90.00
#
_symmetry.space_group_name_H-M   'P 1'
#
loop_
_entity.id
_entity.type
_entity.pdbx_description
1 polymer ?
#
loop_
_entity_poly.entity_id
_entity_poly.type
_entity_poly.pdbx_seq_one_letter_code
_entity_poly.pdbx_strand_id
1 'polypeptide(L)'
;ETERALGKKLTTMDLKRLASLHREVGLPADVIFLLVRHCVENQELRYGPGRRPTVAFIEREGHYWAKRGLFDQESAARFLRSVSQRRERTGEYMAALQMGDRRPVEAEEKYIGQWMDWGFSSEMVAIAYEKTVLKKQGMNWKYLNGILRRWNQEGLHTPQALEQEKRPEPKSDGGKNQAIEEYMKW
;
A
#
# COMPACT_ATOMS: atom_id res chain seq x y z
N GLU A 1 30.87 2.54 -10.82
CA GLU A 1 29.47 2.99 -10.68
C GLU A 1 28.93 2.78 -9.26
N THR A 2 29.10 1.58 -8.67
CA THR A 2 28.63 1.28 -7.30
C THR A 2 29.25 2.21 -6.24
N GLU A 3 30.56 2.50 -6.31
CA GLU A 3 31.23 3.45 -5.41
C GLU A 3 30.62 4.87 -5.54
N ARG A 4 30.29 5.28 -6.77
CA ARG A 4 29.64 6.57 -7.03
C ARG A 4 28.24 6.60 -6.40
N ALA A 5 27.45 5.53 -6.57
CA ALA A 5 26.10 5.44 -5.99
C ALA A 5 26.14 5.43 -4.45
N LEU A 6 27.13 4.77 -3.85
CA LEU A 6 27.31 4.71 -2.40
C LEU A 6 28.04 5.92 -1.80
N GLY A 7 28.65 6.77 -2.64
CA GLY A 7 29.40 7.94 -2.19
C GLY A 7 30.65 7.62 -1.36
N LYS A 8 31.17 6.39 -1.47
CA LYS A 8 32.36 5.94 -0.71
C LYS A 8 33.20 4.95 -1.51
N LYS A 9 34.48 4.86 -1.18
CA LYS A 9 35.35 3.78 -1.64
C LYS A 9 34.92 2.46 -0.99
N LEU A 10 34.93 1.38 -1.77
CA LEU A 10 34.61 0.03 -1.28
C LEU A 10 35.85 -0.60 -0.63
N THR A 11 35.67 -1.16 0.54
CA THR A 11 36.70 -1.98 1.19
C THR A 11 36.83 -3.34 0.49
N THR A 12 37.94 -4.05 0.74
CA THR A 12 38.07 -5.43 0.24
C THR A 12 36.95 -6.34 0.66
N MET A 13 36.39 -6.14 1.88
CA MET A 13 35.24 -6.90 2.36
C MET A 13 33.97 -6.52 1.61
N ASP A 14 33.74 -5.23 1.34
CA ASP A 14 32.61 -4.75 0.54
C ASP A 14 32.62 -5.37 -0.87
N LEU A 15 33.82 -5.39 -1.50
CA LEU A 15 33.99 -6.00 -2.82
C LEU A 15 33.71 -7.51 -2.81
N LYS A 16 34.19 -8.24 -1.77
CA LYS A 16 33.89 -9.67 -1.62
C LYS A 16 32.39 -9.93 -1.51
N ARG A 17 31.65 -9.14 -0.72
CA ARG A 17 30.19 -9.26 -0.56
C ARG A 17 29.44 -9.01 -1.87
N LEU A 18 29.80 -7.98 -2.62
CA LEU A 18 29.17 -7.73 -3.93
C LEU A 18 29.54 -8.80 -4.95
N ALA A 19 30.81 -9.30 -4.92
CA ALA A 19 31.24 -10.38 -5.78
C ALA A 19 30.52 -11.71 -5.47
N SER A 20 30.20 -12.00 -4.20
CA SER A 20 29.43 -13.19 -3.83
C SER A 20 28.01 -13.16 -4.38
N LEU A 21 27.34 -11.98 -4.41
CA LEU A 21 26.04 -11.83 -5.07
C LEU A 21 26.08 -12.25 -6.54
N HIS A 22 27.19 -11.96 -7.23
CA HIS A 22 27.34 -12.39 -8.62
C HIS A 22 27.72 -13.85 -8.75
N ARG A 23 28.74 -14.31 -8.02
CA ARG A 23 29.36 -15.63 -8.21
C ARG A 23 28.58 -16.76 -7.55
N GLU A 24 28.05 -16.52 -6.34
CA GLU A 24 27.42 -17.54 -5.50
C GLU A 24 25.90 -17.49 -5.61
N VAL A 25 25.32 -16.28 -5.65
CA VAL A 25 23.87 -16.06 -5.73
C VAL A 25 23.39 -16.05 -7.19
N GLY A 26 24.27 -15.73 -8.15
CA GLY A 26 23.97 -15.73 -9.58
C GLY A 26 23.30 -14.46 -10.10
N LEU A 27 23.31 -13.38 -9.35
CA LEU A 27 22.74 -12.10 -9.80
C LEU A 27 23.63 -11.48 -10.88
N PRO A 28 23.09 -11.11 -12.06
CA PRO A 28 23.84 -10.35 -13.07
C PRO A 28 24.31 -8.99 -12.56
N ALA A 29 25.39 -8.45 -13.10
CA ALA A 29 25.99 -7.20 -12.67
C ALA A 29 25.05 -5.99 -12.82
N ASP A 30 24.25 -5.95 -13.86
CA ASP A 30 23.23 -4.92 -14.10
C ASP A 30 22.11 -4.99 -13.06
N VAL A 31 21.65 -6.20 -12.68
CA VAL A 31 20.67 -6.40 -11.59
C VAL A 31 21.27 -5.97 -10.24
N ILE A 32 22.54 -6.29 -9.97
CA ILE A 32 23.23 -5.83 -8.75
C ILE A 32 23.29 -4.30 -8.72
N PHE A 33 23.53 -3.64 -9.86
CA PHE A 33 23.53 -2.19 -9.92
C PHE A 33 22.13 -1.58 -9.63
N LEU A 34 21.07 -2.16 -10.19
CA LEU A 34 19.69 -1.78 -9.88
C LEU A 34 19.38 -1.96 -8.39
N LEU A 35 19.80 -3.08 -7.80
CA LEU A 35 19.67 -3.36 -6.38
C LEU A 35 20.37 -2.30 -5.52
N VAL A 36 21.61 -1.93 -5.84
CA VAL A 36 22.37 -0.89 -5.12
C VAL A 36 21.64 0.44 -5.18
N ARG A 37 21.17 0.86 -6.37
CA ARG A 37 20.42 2.11 -6.53
C ARG A 37 19.12 2.09 -5.71
N HIS A 38 18.40 1.01 -5.78
CA HIS A 38 17.16 0.83 -4.98
C HIS A 38 17.41 0.92 -3.48
N CYS A 39 18.47 0.27 -2.99
CA CYS A 39 18.86 0.35 -1.58
C CYS A 39 19.23 1.77 -1.16
N VAL A 40 19.98 2.51 -2.01
CA VAL A 40 20.33 3.91 -1.76
C VAL A 40 19.08 4.78 -1.69
N GLU A 41 18.22 4.70 -2.69
CA GLU A 41 16.96 5.46 -2.74
C GLU A 41 16.09 5.19 -1.50
N ASN A 42 15.89 3.93 -1.14
CA ASN A 42 15.11 3.56 0.04
C ASN A 42 15.71 4.10 1.34
N GLN A 43 17.05 4.11 1.44
CA GLN A 43 17.73 4.62 2.62
C GLN A 43 17.57 6.14 2.74
N GLU A 44 17.73 6.87 1.64
CA GLU A 44 17.51 8.32 1.60
C GLU A 44 16.05 8.69 1.90
N LEU A 45 15.12 7.98 1.29
CA LEU A 45 13.70 8.17 1.55
C LEU A 45 13.30 7.90 3.00
N ARG A 46 13.96 6.95 3.68
CA ARG A 46 13.63 6.55 5.05
C ARG A 46 14.29 7.41 6.11
N TYR A 47 15.53 7.85 5.87
CA TYR A 47 16.37 8.47 6.89
C TYR A 47 16.88 9.85 6.51
N GLY A 48 16.47 10.36 5.34
CA GLY A 48 16.83 11.68 4.82
C GLY A 48 17.95 11.64 3.78
N PRO A 49 18.12 12.75 3.04
CA PRO A 49 19.13 12.88 1.99
C PRO A 49 20.55 12.57 2.47
N GLY A 50 21.36 11.94 1.62
CA GLY A 50 22.75 11.60 1.92
C GLY A 50 22.94 10.35 2.79
N ARG A 51 21.88 9.76 3.31
CA ARG A 51 21.99 8.48 4.03
C ARG A 51 22.24 7.34 3.06
N ARG A 52 23.22 6.50 3.37
CA ARG A 52 23.65 5.40 2.50
C ARG A 52 23.50 4.05 3.19
N PRO A 53 23.12 3.00 2.45
CA PRO A 53 23.08 1.65 2.98
C PRO A 53 24.49 1.10 3.22
N THR A 54 24.62 0.18 4.15
CA THR A 54 25.84 -0.65 4.25
C THR A 54 25.83 -1.71 3.15
N VAL A 55 27.02 -2.16 2.72
CA VAL A 55 27.09 -3.25 1.72
C VAL A 55 26.54 -4.56 2.27
N ALA A 56 26.63 -4.79 3.58
CA ALA A 56 25.97 -5.93 4.24
C ALA A 56 24.45 -5.88 4.12
N PHE A 57 23.85 -4.68 4.17
CA PHE A 57 22.41 -4.52 3.92
C PHE A 57 22.08 -4.85 2.45
N ILE A 58 22.87 -4.35 1.51
CA ILE A 58 22.69 -4.62 0.06
C ILE A 58 22.83 -6.12 -0.23
N GLU A 59 23.80 -6.80 0.39
CA GLU A 59 23.98 -8.25 0.26
C GLU A 59 22.72 -9.01 0.71
N ARG A 60 22.15 -8.68 1.87
CA ARG A 60 20.92 -9.27 2.37
C ARG A 60 19.72 -9.04 1.42
N GLU A 61 19.58 -7.82 0.92
CA GLU A 61 18.54 -7.49 -0.06
C GLU A 61 18.77 -8.24 -1.39
N GLY A 62 20.02 -8.47 -1.80
CA GLY A 62 20.36 -9.28 -2.96
C GLY A 62 19.89 -10.73 -2.83
N HIS A 63 20.09 -11.34 -1.68
CA HIS A 63 19.53 -12.66 -1.38
C HIS A 63 18.00 -12.67 -1.43
N TYR A 64 17.35 -11.60 -0.95
CA TYR A 64 15.90 -11.45 -1.04
C TYR A 64 15.42 -11.34 -2.49
N TRP A 65 16.14 -10.58 -3.34
CA TRP A 65 15.85 -10.47 -4.77
C TRP A 65 15.99 -11.81 -5.48
N ALA A 66 17.07 -12.55 -5.19
CA ALA A 66 17.28 -13.88 -5.74
C ALA A 66 16.16 -14.87 -5.38
N LYS A 67 15.70 -14.87 -4.10
CA LYS A 67 14.56 -15.68 -3.67
C LYS A 67 13.26 -15.33 -4.40
N ARG A 68 13.15 -14.13 -4.96
CA ARG A 68 12.02 -13.67 -5.78
C ARG A 68 12.19 -13.94 -7.27
N GLY A 69 13.32 -14.54 -7.68
CA GLY A 69 13.59 -14.82 -9.07
C GLY A 69 13.97 -13.60 -9.91
N LEU A 70 14.49 -12.52 -9.29
CA LEU A 70 14.88 -11.28 -9.97
C LEU A 70 16.29 -11.42 -10.55
N PHE A 71 16.46 -12.27 -11.58
CA PHE A 71 17.75 -12.59 -12.18
C PHE A 71 18.01 -11.88 -13.52
N ASP A 72 17.13 -11.03 -13.95
CA ASP A 72 17.28 -10.25 -15.18
C ASP A 72 16.76 -8.83 -14.98
N GLN A 73 17.19 -7.92 -15.87
CA GLN A 73 16.86 -6.51 -15.80
C GLN A 73 15.35 -6.26 -15.92
N GLU A 74 14.63 -7.05 -16.69
CA GLU A 74 13.20 -6.85 -16.90
C GLU A 74 12.40 -7.21 -15.65
N SER A 75 12.68 -8.36 -15.02
CA SER A 75 12.03 -8.79 -13.78
C SER A 75 12.35 -7.82 -12.64
N ALA A 76 13.61 -7.36 -12.51
CA ALA A 76 14.01 -6.36 -11.54
C ALA A 76 13.30 -5.02 -11.78
N ALA A 77 13.22 -4.56 -13.02
CA ALA A 77 12.51 -3.31 -13.35
C ALA A 77 10.99 -3.41 -13.09
N ARG A 78 10.35 -4.54 -13.39
CA ARG A 78 8.93 -4.77 -13.04
C ARG A 78 8.72 -4.72 -11.53
N PHE A 79 9.59 -5.37 -10.77
CA PHE A 79 9.55 -5.32 -9.31
C PHE A 79 9.70 -3.89 -8.79
N LEU A 80 10.67 -3.12 -9.27
CA LEU A 80 10.87 -1.73 -8.88
C LEU A 80 9.66 -0.84 -9.21
N ARG A 81 9.04 -1.02 -10.37
CA ARG A 81 7.79 -0.33 -10.71
C ARG A 81 6.66 -0.66 -9.74
N SER A 82 6.50 -1.93 -9.37
CA SER A 82 5.47 -2.33 -8.40
C SER A 82 5.70 -1.71 -7.02
N VAL A 83 6.96 -1.61 -6.59
CA VAL A 83 7.33 -0.95 -5.32
C VAL A 83 7.01 0.55 -5.37
N SER A 84 7.33 1.23 -6.50
CA SER A 84 7.01 2.65 -6.69
C SER A 84 5.50 2.89 -6.67
N GLN A 85 4.73 2.14 -7.44
CA GLN A 85 3.26 2.25 -7.47
C GLN A 85 2.63 2.00 -6.09
N ARG A 86 3.14 1.00 -5.35
CA ARG A 86 2.65 0.78 -3.98
C ARG A 86 2.96 1.95 -3.06
N ARG A 87 4.12 2.58 -3.22
CA ARG A 87 4.50 3.78 -2.45
C ARG A 87 3.60 4.97 -2.78
N GLU A 88 3.35 5.23 -4.07
CA GLU A 88 2.44 6.29 -4.53
C GLU A 88 1.04 6.09 -3.94
N ARG A 89 0.48 4.89 -4.07
CA ARG A 89 -0.81 4.56 -3.47
C ARG A 89 -0.81 4.75 -1.95
N THR A 90 0.26 4.34 -1.26
CA THR A 90 0.39 4.57 0.19
C THR A 90 0.35 6.06 0.52
N GLY A 91 1.01 6.90 -0.27
CA GLY A 91 0.94 8.38 -0.15
C GLY A 91 -0.48 8.92 -0.31
N GLU A 92 -1.24 8.42 -1.29
CA GLU A 92 -2.65 8.81 -1.48
C GLU A 92 -3.52 8.45 -0.26
N TYR A 93 -3.30 7.29 0.36
CA TYR A 93 -4.01 6.91 1.60
C TYR A 93 -3.61 7.80 2.78
N MET A 94 -2.31 8.13 2.92
CA MET A 94 -1.85 9.04 3.98
C MET A 94 -2.44 10.43 3.81
N ALA A 95 -2.54 10.94 2.57
CA ALA A 95 -3.20 12.19 2.26
C ALA A 95 -4.72 12.14 2.59
N ALA A 96 -5.41 11.06 2.22
CA ALA A 96 -6.81 10.83 2.53
C ALA A 96 -7.09 10.79 4.05
N LEU A 97 -6.12 10.31 4.84
CA LEU A 97 -6.15 10.31 6.30
C LEU A 97 -5.70 11.65 6.93
N GLN A 98 -5.39 12.66 6.11
CA GLN A 98 -4.88 13.97 6.56
C GLN A 98 -3.60 13.87 7.40
N MET A 99 -2.76 12.88 7.13
CA MET A 99 -1.52 12.63 7.88
C MET A 99 -0.27 13.28 7.25
N GLY A 100 -0.45 14.08 6.20
CA GLY A 100 0.62 14.76 5.48
C GLY A 100 1.56 13.81 4.75
N ASP A 101 2.74 14.33 4.36
CA ASP A 101 3.71 13.60 3.54
C ASP A 101 4.63 12.66 4.34
N ARG A 102 4.38 12.49 5.64
CA ARG A 102 5.17 11.57 6.44
C ARG A 102 4.92 10.12 6.02
N ARG A 103 5.92 9.30 6.18
CA ARG A 103 5.76 7.85 5.99
C ARG A 103 4.90 7.26 7.10
N PRO A 104 4.06 6.28 6.77
CA PRO A 104 3.37 5.50 7.79
C PRO A 104 4.37 4.71 8.65
N VAL A 105 4.05 4.52 9.91
CA VAL A 105 4.77 3.58 10.77
C VAL A 105 4.30 2.15 10.47
N GLU A 106 5.06 1.13 10.89
CA GLU A 106 4.79 -0.27 10.56
C GLU A 106 3.35 -0.73 10.87
N ALA A 107 2.79 -0.25 11.98
CA ALA A 107 1.42 -0.58 12.36
C ALA A 107 0.39 0.03 11.39
N GLU A 108 0.65 1.24 10.89
CA GLU A 108 -0.18 1.93 9.90
C GLU A 108 -0.06 1.27 8.52
N GLU A 109 1.17 0.87 8.13
CA GLU A 109 1.42 0.14 6.88
C GLU A 109 0.60 -1.15 6.80
N LYS A 110 0.44 -1.86 7.92
CA LYS A 110 -0.39 -3.07 7.99
C LYS A 110 -1.86 -2.78 7.67
N TYR A 111 -2.42 -1.72 8.23
CA TYR A 111 -3.80 -1.31 7.93
C TYR A 111 -3.96 -0.87 6.47
N ILE A 112 -3.08 0.02 6.01
CA ILE A 112 -3.11 0.52 4.63
C ILE A 112 -2.95 -0.63 3.63
N GLY A 113 -2.00 -1.55 3.87
CA GLY A 113 -1.82 -2.75 3.04
C GLY A 113 -3.09 -3.59 2.96
N GLN A 114 -3.75 -3.84 4.09
CA GLN A 114 -5.00 -4.59 4.14
C GLN A 114 -6.13 -3.91 3.34
N TRP A 115 -6.25 -2.58 3.41
CA TRP A 115 -7.26 -1.84 2.65
C TRP A 115 -6.99 -1.84 1.14
N MET A 116 -5.71 -1.81 0.75
CA MET A 116 -5.30 -2.02 -0.65
C MET A 116 -5.66 -3.41 -1.14
N ASP A 117 -5.41 -4.45 -0.32
CA ASP A 117 -5.74 -5.84 -0.66
C ASP A 117 -7.25 -6.06 -0.78
N TRP A 118 -8.06 -5.33 0.00
CA TRP A 118 -9.53 -5.30 -0.15
C TRP A 118 -9.99 -4.48 -1.37
N GLY A 119 -9.11 -3.75 -2.06
CA GLY A 119 -9.43 -3.00 -3.27
C GLY A 119 -10.08 -1.64 -3.02
N PHE A 120 -10.04 -1.09 -1.82
CA PHE A 120 -10.55 0.25 -1.56
C PHE A 120 -9.72 1.32 -2.27
N SER A 121 -10.35 2.38 -2.73
CA SER A 121 -9.69 3.60 -3.18
C SER A 121 -9.35 4.51 -2.01
N SER A 122 -8.43 5.46 -2.24
CA SER A 122 -8.13 6.52 -1.28
C SER A 122 -9.37 7.36 -0.93
N GLU A 123 -10.29 7.55 -1.87
CA GLU A 123 -11.58 8.22 -1.67
C GLU A 123 -12.46 7.47 -0.65
N MET A 124 -12.57 6.15 -0.76
CA MET A 124 -13.31 5.35 0.22
C MET A 124 -12.71 5.41 1.62
N VAL A 125 -11.38 5.46 1.69
CA VAL A 125 -10.66 5.63 2.96
C VAL A 125 -10.91 7.03 3.54
N ALA A 126 -10.96 8.08 2.71
CA ALA A 126 -11.33 9.43 3.15
C ALA A 126 -12.74 9.47 3.76
N ILE A 127 -13.73 8.84 3.12
CA ILE A 127 -15.10 8.76 3.66
C ILE A 127 -15.13 8.01 5.01
N ALA A 128 -14.37 6.92 5.13
CA ALA A 128 -14.26 6.18 6.39
C ALA A 128 -13.55 7.00 7.48
N TYR A 129 -12.53 7.78 7.11
CA TYR A 129 -11.84 8.70 7.99
C TYR A 129 -12.78 9.78 8.53
N GLU A 130 -13.53 10.47 7.67
CA GLU A 130 -14.52 11.48 8.08
C GLU A 130 -15.53 10.90 9.09
N LYS A 131 -16.09 9.72 8.82
CA LYS A 131 -16.99 9.02 9.74
C LYS A 131 -16.30 8.69 11.08
N THR A 132 -15.03 8.35 11.04
CA THR A 132 -14.24 8.06 12.23
C THR A 132 -14.04 9.32 13.08
N VAL A 133 -13.60 10.42 12.46
CA VAL A 133 -13.36 11.69 13.15
C VAL A 133 -14.63 12.24 13.78
N LEU A 134 -15.75 12.24 13.06
CA LEU A 134 -17.05 12.68 13.57
C LEU A 134 -17.51 11.87 14.78
N LYS A 135 -17.26 10.56 14.79
CA LYS A 135 -17.72 9.66 15.87
C LYS A 135 -16.76 9.60 17.06
N LYS A 136 -15.44 9.72 16.80
CA LYS A 136 -14.38 9.51 17.81
C LYS A 136 -13.67 10.81 18.21
N GLN A 137 -14.01 11.94 17.59
CA GLN A 137 -13.38 13.24 17.79
C GLN A 137 -11.86 13.23 17.48
N GLY A 138 -11.42 12.35 16.59
CA GLY A 138 -10.04 12.21 16.16
C GLY A 138 -9.79 10.90 15.42
N MET A 139 -8.54 10.72 14.96
CA MET A 139 -8.14 9.50 14.27
C MET A 139 -8.14 8.29 15.20
N ASN A 140 -8.80 7.24 14.78
CA ASN A 140 -8.81 5.93 15.47
C ASN A 140 -8.68 4.80 14.45
N TRP A 141 -7.49 4.26 14.30
CA TRP A 141 -7.15 3.22 13.32
C TRP A 141 -8.04 1.97 13.42
N LYS A 142 -8.28 1.51 14.65
CA LYS A 142 -9.09 0.32 14.90
C LYS A 142 -10.56 0.53 14.51
N TYR A 143 -11.10 1.71 14.81
CA TYR A 143 -12.47 2.05 14.44
C TYR A 143 -12.63 2.21 12.94
N LEU A 144 -11.70 2.95 12.29
CA LEU A 144 -11.68 3.14 10.84
C LEU A 144 -11.58 1.78 10.11
N ASN A 145 -10.66 0.92 10.56
CA ASN A 145 -10.53 -0.42 10.02
C ASN A 145 -11.82 -1.25 10.19
N GLY A 146 -12.55 -1.05 11.29
CA GLY A 146 -13.86 -1.67 11.50
C GLY A 146 -14.90 -1.25 10.47
N ILE A 147 -14.93 0.04 10.10
CA ILE A 147 -15.81 0.55 9.03
C ILE A 147 -15.46 -0.10 7.69
N LEU A 148 -14.18 -0.04 7.28
CA LEU A 148 -13.74 -0.60 5.99
C LEU A 148 -13.93 -2.13 5.93
N ARG A 149 -13.70 -2.85 7.04
CA ARG A 149 -13.97 -4.29 7.11
C ARG A 149 -15.45 -4.60 6.87
N ARG A 150 -16.36 -3.86 7.49
CA ARG A 150 -17.79 -4.01 7.27
C ARG A 150 -18.15 -3.76 5.80
N TRP A 151 -17.68 -2.67 5.22
CA TRP A 151 -17.92 -2.36 3.81
C TRP A 151 -17.36 -3.43 2.88
N ASN A 152 -16.22 -4.00 3.18
CA ASN A 152 -15.67 -5.12 2.41
C ASN A 152 -16.55 -6.36 2.47
N GLN A 153 -17.11 -6.69 3.65
CA GLN A 153 -18.04 -7.81 3.83
C GLN A 153 -19.36 -7.60 3.10
N GLU A 154 -19.82 -6.35 3.03
CA GLU A 154 -21.06 -5.95 2.36
C GLU A 154 -20.87 -5.66 0.85
N GLY A 155 -19.63 -5.75 0.33
CA GLY A 155 -19.31 -5.46 -1.08
C GLY A 155 -19.38 -3.99 -1.46
N LEU A 156 -19.33 -3.09 -0.48
CA LEU A 156 -19.45 -1.63 -0.66
C LEU A 156 -18.10 -1.00 -0.95
N HIS A 157 -17.62 -1.09 -2.19
CA HIS A 157 -16.29 -0.61 -2.59
C HIS A 157 -16.29 0.75 -3.31
N THR A 158 -17.45 1.35 -3.52
CA THR A 158 -17.59 2.64 -4.20
C THR A 158 -18.45 3.62 -3.41
N PRO A 159 -18.25 4.95 -3.54
CA PRO A 159 -19.11 5.94 -2.90
C PRO A 159 -20.59 5.79 -3.28
N GLN A 160 -20.86 5.44 -4.54
CA GLN A 160 -22.20 5.24 -5.05
C GLN A 160 -22.91 4.06 -4.35
N ALA A 161 -22.18 2.98 -4.07
CA ALA A 161 -22.73 1.84 -3.32
C ALA A 161 -23.11 2.24 -1.89
N LEU A 162 -22.31 3.09 -1.23
CA LEU A 162 -22.63 3.63 0.10
C LEU A 162 -23.87 4.54 0.10
N GLU A 163 -24.10 5.29 -0.97
CA GLU A 163 -25.28 6.15 -1.09
C GLU A 163 -26.55 5.31 -1.33
N GLN A 164 -26.43 4.24 -2.10
CA GLN A 164 -27.56 3.31 -2.34
C GLN A 164 -27.96 2.56 -1.07
N GLU A 165 -26.99 2.12 -0.25
CA GLU A 165 -27.26 1.49 1.05
C GLU A 165 -28.04 2.43 2.00
N LYS A 166 -27.78 3.73 1.94
CA LYS A 166 -28.45 4.75 2.76
C LYS A 166 -29.87 5.08 2.30
N ARG A 167 -30.25 4.75 1.06
CA ARG A 167 -31.64 4.93 0.62
C ARG A 167 -32.48 3.85 1.29
N PRO A 168 -33.47 4.20 2.14
CA PRO A 168 -34.41 3.22 2.62
C PRO A 168 -35.08 2.61 1.38
N GLU A 169 -35.11 1.28 1.30
CA GLU A 169 -35.91 0.62 0.29
C GLU A 169 -37.34 1.26 0.30
N PRO A 170 -37.91 1.63 -0.88
CA PRO A 170 -39.28 2.08 -0.91
C PRO A 170 -40.07 0.95 -0.28
N LYS A 171 -40.65 1.23 0.88
CA LYS A 171 -41.61 0.28 1.50
C LYS A 171 -42.58 -0.08 0.42
N SER A 172 -42.56 -1.33 -0.04
CA SER A 172 -43.56 -1.85 -0.95
C SER A 172 -44.90 -1.65 -0.25
N ASP A 173 -45.67 -0.69 -0.73
CA ASP A 173 -47.01 -0.38 -0.25
C ASP A 173 -47.99 -1.48 -0.79
N GLY A 174 -47.66 -2.72 -0.44
CA GLY A 174 -48.37 -3.93 -0.83
C GLY A 174 -49.51 -4.30 0.11
N GLY A 175 -50.07 -3.35 0.84
CA GLY A 175 -51.09 -3.66 1.84
C GLY A 175 -52.37 -2.79 1.84
N LYS A 176 -52.40 -1.71 1.06
CA LYS A 176 -53.55 -0.79 1.12
C LYS A 176 -54.55 -0.87 -0.02
N ASN A 177 -54.21 -1.48 -1.15
CA ASN A 177 -55.18 -1.56 -2.27
C ASN A 177 -56.18 -2.70 -2.14
N GLN A 178 -55.93 -3.75 -1.34
CA GLN A 178 -56.93 -4.79 -1.13
C GLN A 178 -58.08 -4.38 -0.20
N ALA A 179 -57.83 -3.50 0.77
CA ALA A 179 -58.89 -3.04 1.68
C ALA A 179 -59.83 -2.02 1.04
N ILE A 180 -59.43 -1.31 0.00
CA ILE A 180 -60.27 -0.34 -0.71
C ILE A 180 -61.17 -1.04 -1.74
N GLU A 181 -60.71 -2.12 -2.38
CA GLU A 181 -61.56 -2.90 -3.31
C GLU A 181 -62.67 -3.70 -2.61
N GLU A 182 -62.47 -4.11 -1.36
CA GLU A 182 -63.52 -4.77 -0.57
C GLU A 182 -64.62 -3.80 -0.09
N TYR A 183 -64.32 -2.52 0.13
CA TYR A 183 -65.24 -1.50 0.57
C TYR A 183 -66.17 -0.98 -0.57
N MET A 184 -65.80 -1.17 -1.82
CA MET A 184 -66.64 -0.74 -2.98
C MET A 184 -67.50 -1.79 -3.58
N LYS A 185 -67.66 -2.94 -2.93
CA LYS A 185 -68.56 -4.05 -3.37
C LYS A 185 -69.89 -4.17 -2.62
N TRP A 186 -70.31 -3.08 -1.90
CA TRP A 186 -71.61 -3.03 -1.26
C TRP A 186 -72.38 -1.78 -1.69
#